data_3a89206e5edb8604b1b2159a7598ad7d
#
_entry.id   3a89206e5edb8604b1b2159a7598ad7d
#
_cell.length_a   1.000
_cell.length_b   1.000
_cell.length_c   1.000
_cell.angle_alpha   90.00
_cell.angle_beta   90.00
_cell.angle_gamma   90.00
#
_symmetry.space_group_name_H-M   'P 1'
#
loop_
_entity.id
_entity.type
_entity.pdbx_description
1 polymer ?
#
loop_
_entity_poly.entity_id
_entity_poly.type
_entity_poly.pdbx_seq_one_letter_code
_entity_poly.pdbx_strand_id
1 'polypeptide(L)'
;MVSLGRACEVAFQIRMHSDKIDSDFFDWLITPFDGLMAALRSNLDGLLEADELYLQNDKNFVNNKKTGIQYGHVFMRDESHNIPDNFLDDLPRVRDKFDYLRDKFFNNAKSDDPICFVRRDINSIQAKMLEEQLEAMFPSLDFKLACVNAEDVGLGDAKSPRIIDLRIVNGAHDGLGFPEPWAEALTGAGLTTKPFVKTKEDIVIPFH
;
A
#
# COMPACT_ATOMS: atom_id res chain seq x y z
N MET A 1 5.40 7.06 -7.62
CA MET A 1 5.34 6.44 -6.26
C MET A 1 4.42 5.22 -6.28
N VAL A 2 4.77 4.17 -5.53
CA VAL A 2 4.00 2.91 -5.41
C VAL A 2 3.78 2.62 -3.92
N SER A 3 2.52 2.44 -3.52
CA SER A 3 2.18 2.07 -2.15
C SER A 3 2.55 0.60 -1.87
N LEU A 4 3.15 0.34 -0.71
CA LEU A 4 3.32 -1.00 -0.14
C LEU A 4 2.31 -1.28 0.99
N GLY A 5 1.19 -0.56 1.00
CA GLY A 5 0.09 -0.79 1.92
C GLY A 5 0.36 -0.27 3.34
N ARG A 6 -0.01 -1.01 4.34
CA ARG A 6 -0.27 -0.75 5.75
C ARG A 6 -1.72 -0.33 5.97
N ALA A 7 -2.19 0.71 5.26
CA ALA A 7 -3.57 1.20 5.26
C ALA A 7 -3.84 1.98 3.96
N CYS A 8 -5.10 2.28 3.69
CA CYS A 8 -5.55 3.03 2.53
C CYS A 8 -4.95 4.45 2.46
N GLU A 9 -4.53 5.00 3.60
CA GLU A 9 -3.92 6.33 3.71
C GLU A 9 -2.76 6.51 2.73
N VAL A 10 -1.84 5.55 2.64
CA VAL A 10 -0.66 5.66 1.77
C VAL A 10 -1.07 5.85 0.31
N ALA A 11 -2.00 5.02 -0.17
CA ALA A 11 -2.50 5.11 -1.54
C ALA A 11 -3.25 6.42 -1.79
N PHE A 12 -4.06 6.83 -0.82
CA PHE A 12 -4.80 8.08 -0.88
C PHE A 12 -3.85 9.27 -0.98
N GLN A 13 -2.86 9.35 -0.11
CA GLN A 13 -1.90 10.45 -0.09
C GLN A 13 -1.00 10.47 -1.34
N ILE A 14 -0.59 9.32 -1.87
CA ILE A 14 0.11 9.27 -3.15
C ILE A 14 -0.73 9.90 -4.26
N ARG A 15 -2.02 9.59 -4.34
CA ARG A 15 -2.94 10.19 -5.34
C ARG A 15 -3.15 11.68 -5.14
N MET A 16 -3.24 12.13 -3.90
CA MET A 16 -3.35 13.56 -3.57
C MET A 16 -2.16 14.35 -4.10
N HIS A 17 -0.95 13.80 -4.01
CA HIS A 17 0.31 14.51 -4.28
C HIS A 17 0.99 14.10 -5.60
N SER A 18 0.28 13.37 -6.48
CA SER A 18 0.78 12.97 -7.79
C SER A 18 -0.33 12.96 -8.85
N ASP A 19 0.03 12.75 -10.11
CA ASP A 19 -0.95 12.55 -11.20
C ASP A 19 -1.48 11.13 -11.29
N LYS A 20 -1.16 10.28 -10.30
CA LYS A 20 -1.59 8.90 -10.28
C LYS A 20 -3.11 8.79 -10.10
N ILE A 21 -3.75 8.05 -11.01
CA ILE A 21 -5.20 7.82 -11.01
C ILE A 21 -5.56 6.33 -10.87
N ASP A 22 -4.64 5.45 -11.25
CA ASP A 22 -4.83 4.00 -11.25
C ASP A 22 -4.36 3.35 -9.94
N SER A 23 -4.80 2.13 -9.68
CA SER A 23 -4.45 1.39 -8.48
C SER A 23 -3.17 0.58 -8.65
N ASP A 24 -2.41 0.45 -7.56
CA ASP A 24 -1.37 -0.55 -7.38
C ASP A 24 -1.85 -1.71 -6.51
N PHE A 25 -1.03 -2.76 -6.42
CA PHE A 25 -1.40 -4.02 -5.78
C PHE A 25 -1.81 -3.87 -4.30
N PHE A 26 -1.12 -3.02 -3.54
CA PHE A 26 -1.34 -2.86 -2.10
C PHE A 26 -2.19 -1.65 -1.71
N ASP A 27 -2.70 -0.89 -2.67
CA ASP A 27 -3.31 0.43 -2.43
C ASP A 27 -4.45 0.41 -1.41
N TRP A 28 -5.32 -0.58 -1.48
CA TRP A 28 -6.56 -0.61 -0.71
C TRP A 28 -6.60 -1.78 0.28
N LEU A 29 -5.41 -2.25 0.68
CA LEU A 29 -5.25 -3.35 1.62
C LEU A 29 -4.75 -2.84 2.97
N ILE A 30 -5.20 -3.48 4.05
CA ILE A 30 -4.49 -3.42 5.32
C ILE A 30 -3.48 -4.56 5.32
N THR A 31 -2.19 -4.20 5.33
CA THR A 31 -1.09 -5.14 5.16
C THR A 31 -0.19 -5.11 6.39
N PRO A 32 -0.26 -6.07 7.32
CA PRO A 32 0.76 -6.25 8.35
C PRO A 32 2.14 -6.41 7.72
N PHE A 33 3.21 -6.05 8.42
CA PHE A 33 4.57 -6.13 7.87
C PHE A 33 4.94 -7.55 7.43
N ASP A 34 4.66 -8.53 8.29
CA ASP A 34 4.94 -9.95 7.97
C ASP A 34 4.12 -10.44 6.77
N GLY A 35 2.88 -9.96 6.64
CA GLY A 35 2.03 -10.23 5.48
C GLY A 35 2.57 -9.63 4.20
N LEU A 36 3.08 -8.40 4.24
CA LEU A 36 3.77 -7.77 3.10
C LEU A 36 5.00 -8.60 2.70
N MET A 37 5.84 -8.95 3.66
CA MET A 37 7.05 -9.74 3.39
C MET A 37 6.72 -11.13 2.83
N ALA A 38 5.68 -11.79 3.33
CA ALA A 38 5.19 -13.06 2.79
C ALA A 38 4.69 -12.91 1.34
N ALA A 39 3.91 -11.87 1.06
CA ALA A 39 3.42 -11.56 -0.27
C ALA A 39 4.56 -11.31 -1.27
N LEU A 40 5.55 -10.49 -0.89
CA LEU A 40 6.70 -10.21 -1.75
C LEU A 40 7.54 -11.47 -2.02
N ARG A 41 7.79 -12.30 -1.00
CA ARG A 41 8.53 -13.56 -1.14
C ARG A 41 7.83 -14.58 -2.02
N SER A 42 6.50 -14.58 -2.07
CA SER A 42 5.72 -15.43 -2.97
C SER A 42 5.53 -14.82 -4.36
N ASN A 43 6.20 -13.71 -4.69
CA ASN A 43 5.96 -12.94 -5.93
C ASN A 43 4.48 -12.54 -6.09
N LEU A 44 3.82 -12.18 -4.99
CA LEU A 44 2.41 -11.80 -4.90
C LEU A 44 1.44 -12.92 -5.33
N ASP A 45 1.88 -14.16 -5.28
CA ASP A 45 1.07 -15.32 -5.63
C ASP A 45 0.44 -15.99 -4.39
N GLY A 46 -0.67 -16.72 -4.58
CA GLY A 46 -1.34 -17.50 -3.54
C GLY A 46 -2.03 -16.68 -2.44
N LEU A 47 -2.26 -15.38 -2.64
CA LEU A 47 -2.85 -14.50 -1.62
C LEU A 47 -4.39 -14.58 -1.53
N LEU A 48 -5.04 -15.17 -2.54
CA LEU A 48 -6.49 -15.26 -2.66
C LEU A 48 -6.96 -16.73 -2.77
N GLU A 49 -6.31 -17.65 -2.05
CA GLU A 49 -6.79 -19.03 -1.96
C GLU A 49 -8.05 -19.10 -1.09
N ALA A 50 -9.11 -19.73 -1.62
CA ALA A 50 -10.45 -19.72 -1.02
C ALA A 50 -10.47 -20.29 0.41
N ASP A 51 -9.70 -21.33 0.69
CA ASP A 51 -9.56 -21.98 1.98
C ASP A 51 -8.78 -21.15 3.01
N GLU A 52 -8.02 -20.16 2.55
CA GLU A 52 -7.26 -19.23 3.40
C GLU A 52 -8.04 -17.95 3.70
N LEU A 53 -9.17 -17.71 3.03
CA LEU A 53 -9.97 -16.51 3.22
C LEU A 53 -11.08 -16.73 4.25
N TYR A 54 -11.34 -15.71 5.04
CA TYR A 54 -12.51 -15.68 5.93
C TYR A 54 -13.06 -14.26 6.08
N LEU A 55 -14.38 -14.17 6.22
CA LEU A 55 -15.07 -12.91 6.49
C LEU A 55 -15.00 -12.59 7.98
N GLN A 56 -14.65 -11.34 8.32
CA GLN A 56 -14.73 -10.86 9.71
C GLN A 56 -16.18 -10.79 10.20
N ASN A 57 -16.37 -10.89 11.51
CA ASN A 57 -17.70 -10.86 12.14
C ASN A 57 -18.46 -9.55 11.87
N ASP A 58 -17.76 -8.43 11.76
CA ASP A 58 -18.33 -7.12 11.44
C ASP A 58 -18.57 -6.90 9.94
N LYS A 59 -18.25 -7.90 9.11
CA LYS A 59 -18.45 -7.92 7.65
C LYS A 59 -17.78 -6.77 6.89
N ASN A 60 -16.79 -6.13 7.48
CA ASN A 60 -16.04 -5.02 6.85
C ASN A 60 -14.85 -5.50 6.03
N PHE A 61 -14.28 -6.65 6.38
CA PHE A 61 -13.07 -7.16 5.76
C PHE A 61 -13.15 -8.67 5.50
N VAL A 62 -12.62 -9.08 4.36
CA VAL A 62 -12.17 -10.46 4.14
C VAL A 62 -10.69 -10.52 4.51
N ASN A 63 -10.28 -11.48 5.31
CA ASN A 63 -8.91 -11.64 5.77
C ASN A 63 -8.28 -12.90 5.20
N ASN A 64 -6.99 -12.83 4.93
CA ASN A 64 -6.17 -14.02 4.65
C ASN A 64 -5.56 -14.56 5.96
N LYS A 65 -5.78 -15.83 6.26
CA LYS A 65 -5.34 -16.49 7.51
C LYS A 65 -3.80 -16.55 7.64
N LYS A 66 -3.10 -16.77 6.52
CA LYS A 66 -1.64 -16.94 6.51
C LYS A 66 -0.89 -15.62 6.64
N THR A 67 -1.36 -14.60 5.94
CA THR A 67 -0.64 -13.33 5.82
C THR A 67 -1.20 -12.24 6.72
N GLY A 68 -2.44 -12.41 7.22
CA GLY A 68 -3.15 -11.35 7.94
C GLY A 68 -3.55 -10.16 7.08
N ILE A 69 -3.37 -10.24 5.76
CA ILE A 69 -3.80 -9.18 4.83
C ILE A 69 -5.32 -9.08 4.85
N GLN A 70 -5.83 -7.84 4.89
CA GLN A 70 -7.26 -7.56 4.96
C GLN A 70 -7.71 -6.82 3.70
N TYR A 71 -8.79 -7.30 3.12
CA TYR A 71 -9.38 -6.81 1.87
C TYR A 71 -10.69 -6.08 2.18
N GLY A 72 -10.62 -4.77 2.46
CA GLY A 72 -11.79 -3.98 2.85
C GLY A 72 -12.57 -3.39 1.67
N HIS A 73 -11.87 -3.06 0.58
CA HIS A 73 -12.45 -2.35 -0.57
C HIS A 73 -12.38 -3.15 -1.87
N VAL A 74 -12.37 -4.46 -1.76
CA VAL A 74 -12.09 -5.35 -2.89
C VAL A 74 -13.29 -6.18 -3.27
N PHE A 75 -13.97 -6.74 -2.28
CA PHE A 75 -15.17 -7.55 -2.47
C PHE A 75 -16.42 -6.68 -2.59
N MET A 76 -17.41 -7.16 -3.36
CA MET A 76 -18.71 -6.50 -3.49
C MET A 76 -19.36 -6.36 -2.11
N ARG A 77 -20.16 -5.30 -1.97
CA ARG A 77 -20.93 -5.01 -0.75
C ARG A 77 -22.42 -5.03 -1.06
N ASP A 78 -23.20 -5.40 -0.08
CA ASP A 78 -24.66 -5.35 -0.13
C ASP A 78 -25.20 -3.91 0.11
N GLU A 79 -26.53 -3.77 0.09
CA GLU A 79 -27.21 -2.49 0.32
C GLU A 79 -26.93 -1.88 1.71
N SER A 80 -26.50 -2.70 2.66
CA SER A 80 -26.10 -2.28 4.01
C SER A 80 -24.61 -1.96 4.11
N HIS A 81 -23.90 -1.91 2.99
CA HIS A 81 -22.45 -1.72 2.89
C HIS A 81 -21.60 -2.81 3.55
N ASN A 82 -22.17 -4.00 3.77
CA ASN A 82 -21.46 -5.16 4.30
C ASN A 82 -20.97 -6.08 3.18
N ILE A 83 -19.86 -6.77 3.42
CA ILE A 83 -19.44 -7.88 2.56
C ILE A 83 -20.39 -9.06 2.88
N PRO A 84 -21.08 -9.65 1.88
CA PRO A 84 -22.05 -10.72 2.12
C PRO A 84 -21.37 -12.04 2.52
N ASP A 85 -22.11 -12.92 3.20
CA ASP A 85 -21.58 -14.21 3.69
C ASP A 85 -21.11 -15.14 2.55
N ASN A 86 -21.69 -15.00 1.37
CA ASN A 86 -21.28 -15.72 0.16
C ASN A 86 -20.19 -14.98 -0.64
N PHE A 87 -19.32 -14.19 0.00
CA PHE A 87 -18.27 -13.39 -0.64
C PHE A 87 -17.35 -14.20 -1.58
N LEU A 88 -17.26 -15.51 -1.40
CA LEU A 88 -16.48 -16.37 -2.28
C LEU A 88 -17.04 -16.45 -3.71
N ASP A 89 -18.32 -16.13 -3.92
CA ASP A 89 -18.92 -16.06 -5.26
C ASP A 89 -18.28 -14.93 -6.09
N ASP A 90 -17.77 -13.89 -5.44
CA ASP A 90 -17.06 -12.76 -6.06
C ASP A 90 -15.55 -13.02 -6.26
N LEU A 91 -15.02 -14.10 -5.70
CA LEU A 91 -13.59 -14.39 -5.72
C LEU A 91 -12.97 -14.48 -7.12
N PRO A 92 -13.63 -15.04 -8.16
CA PRO A 92 -13.07 -15.02 -9.51
C PRO A 92 -12.77 -13.61 -10.02
N ARG A 93 -13.70 -12.66 -9.88
CA ARG A 93 -13.51 -11.25 -10.27
C ARG A 93 -12.36 -10.61 -9.49
N VAL A 94 -12.27 -10.90 -8.18
CA VAL A 94 -11.20 -10.38 -7.33
C VAL A 94 -9.85 -10.93 -7.77
N ARG A 95 -9.75 -12.22 -8.08
CA ARG A 95 -8.51 -12.84 -8.58
C ARG A 95 -8.07 -12.19 -9.89
N ASP A 96 -8.96 -12.04 -10.87
CA ASP A 96 -8.66 -11.40 -12.16
C ASP A 96 -8.07 -9.99 -11.96
N LYS A 97 -8.66 -9.21 -11.05
CA LYS A 97 -8.16 -7.89 -10.69
C LYS A 97 -6.75 -7.96 -10.08
N PHE A 98 -6.51 -8.89 -9.15
CA PHE A 98 -5.21 -8.99 -8.48
C PHE A 98 -4.13 -9.58 -9.38
N ASP A 99 -4.46 -10.46 -10.30
CA ASP A 99 -3.55 -10.94 -11.35
C ASP A 99 -3.10 -9.78 -12.24
N TYR A 100 -4.04 -8.95 -12.69
CA TYR A 100 -3.70 -7.72 -13.43
C TYR A 100 -2.81 -6.77 -12.63
N LEU A 101 -3.11 -6.54 -11.33
CA LEU A 101 -2.32 -5.64 -10.47
C LEU A 101 -0.94 -6.22 -10.18
N ARG A 102 -0.81 -7.54 -10.04
CA ARG A 102 0.47 -8.23 -9.91
C ARG A 102 1.32 -8.03 -11.17
N ASP A 103 0.76 -8.30 -12.33
CA ASP A 103 1.47 -8.14 -13.60
C ASP A 103 1.91 -6.68 -13.80
N LYS A 104 1.06 -5.73 -13.47
CA LYS A 104 1.38 -4.30 -13.48
C LYS A 104 2.54 -3.98 -12.54
N PHE A 105 2.53 -4.50 -11.30
CA PHE A 105 3.60 -4.29 -10.32
C PHE A 105 4.96 -4.75 -10.86
N PHE A 106 5.03 -5.97 -11.40
CA PHE A 106 6.25 -6.50 -11.99
C PHE A 106 6.67 -5.81 -13.29
N ASN A 107 5.73 -5.38 -14.12
CA ASN A 107 6.02 -4.65 -15.35
C ASN A 107 6.56 -3.24 -15.07
N ASN A 108 6.01 -2.55 -14.08
CA ASN A 108 6.54 -1.27 -13.63
C ASN A 108 7.99 -1.40 -13.13
N ALA A 109 8.28 -2.48 -12.39
CA ALA A 109 9.63 -2.72 -11.87
C ALA A 109 10.66 -3.14 -12.95
N LYS A 110 10.21 -3.46 -14.17
CA LYS A 110 11.09 -3.73 -15.33
C LYS A 110 11.33 -2.50 -16.19
N SER A 111 10.63 -1.41 -15.93
CA SER A 111 10.87 -0.15 -16.66
C SER A 111 12.19 0.48 -16.20
N ASP A 112 12.76 1.33 -17.05
CA ASP A 112 13.95 2.12 -16.70
C ASP A 112 13.63 3.32 -15.78
N ASP A 113 12.34 3.54 -15.48
CA ASP A 113 11.92 4.63 -14.63
C ASP A 113 12.17 4.32 -13.15
N PRO A 114 12.76 5.25 -12.38
CA PRO A 114 12.98 5.05 -10.95
C PRO A 114 11.65 4.96 -10.19
N ILE A 115 11.58 4.04 -9.23
CA ILE A 115 10.39 3.83 -8.39
C ILE A 115 10.66 4.30 -6.97
N CYS A 116 9.74 5.07 -6.40
CA CYS A 116 9.68 5.29 -4.97
C CYS A 116 8.58 4.41 -4.36
N PHE A 117 8.97 3.39 -3.62
CA PHE A 117 8.06 2.61 -2.78
C PHE A 117 7.77 3.36 -1.49
N VAL A 118 6.50 3.38 -1.06
CA VAL A 118 6.08 4.10 0.14
C VAL A 118 5.44 3.13 1.12
N ARG A 119 5.98 3.07 2.33
CA ARG A 119 5.47 2.22 3.43
C ARG A 119 5.30 3.01 4.71
N ARG A 120 4.15 2.86 5.38
CA ARG A 120 3.88 3.48 6.68
C ARG A 120 4.09 2.49 7.84
N ASP A 121 4.37 3.04 9.04
CA ASP A 121 4.53 2.33 10.31
C ASP A 121 5.60 1.22 10.21
N ILE A 122 6.83 1.62 9.95
CA ILE A 122 7.96 0.73 9.73
C ILE A 122 9.16 1.16 10.59
N ASN A 123 9.74 0.24 11.34
CA ASN A 123 10.96 0.50 12.09
C ASN A 123 12.23 0.27 11.24
N SER A 124 13.40 0.60 11.81
CA SER A 124 14.68 0.52 11.10
C SER A 124 15.05 -0.90 10.63
N ILE A 125 14.74 -1.92 11.43
CA ILE A 125 15.01 -3.32 11.09
C ILE A 125 14.11 -3.74 9.92
N GLN A 126 12.83 -3.42 10.01
CA GLN A 126 11.84 -3.72 8.96
C GLN A 126 12.17 -2.97 7.65
N ALA A 127 12.63 -1.72 7.74
CA ALA A 127 13.02 -0.94 6.56
C ALA A 127 14.18 -1.60 5.81
N LYS A 128 15.21 -2.10 6.54
CA LYS A 128 16.32 -2.85 5.95
C LYS A 128 15.85 -4.18 5.34
N MET A 129 15.05 -4.95 6.05
CA MET A 129 14.50 -6.22 5.53
C MET A 129 13.70 -6.00 4.24
N LEU A 130 12.92 -4.92 4.18
CA LEU A 130 12.12 -4.59 3.00
C LEU A 130 12.99 -4.11 1.84
N GLU A 131 14.01 -3.29 2.11
CA GLU A 131 15.01 -2.88 1.12
C GLU A 131 15.71 -4.09 0.49
N GLU A 132 16.23 -5.01 1.33
CA GLU A 132 16.89 -6.24 0.88
C GLU A 132 15.96 -7.13 0.05
N GLN A 133 14.69 -7.26 0.44
CA GLN A 133 13.70 -8.02 -0.31
C GLN A 133 13.41 -7.40 -1.68
N LEU A 134 13.23 -6.08 -1.76
CA LEU A 134 13.01 -5.38 -3.02
C LEU A 134 14.22 -5.46 -3.93
N GLU A 135 15.43 -5.34 -3.39
CA GLU A 135 16.68 -5.50 -4.14
C GLU A 135 16.85 -6.92 -4.69
N ALA A 136 16.51 -7.93 -3.90
CA ALA A 136 16.55 -9.33 -4.34
C ALA A 136 15.53 -9.62 -5.45
N MET A 137 14.35 -9.00 -5.40
CA MET A 137 13.31 -9.15 -6.42
C MET A 137 13.64 -8.37 -7.70
N PHE A 138 14.27 -7.19 -7.57
CA PHE A 138 14.47 -6.25 -8.65
C PHE A 138 15.92 -5.71 -8.66
N PRO A 139 16.92 -6.55 -8.94
CA PRO A 139 18.34 -6.19 -8.78
C PRO A 139 18.81 -5.04 -9.69
N SER A 140 18.11 -4.79 -10.78
CA SER A 140 18.43 -3.72 -11.74
C SER A 140 17.58 -2.46 -11.58
N LEU A 141 16.60 -2.48 -10.67
CA LEU A 141 15.69 -1.35 -10.47
C LEU A 141 16.38 -0.24 -9.67
N ASP A 142 16.36 0.98 -10.19
CA ASP A 142 16.64 2.17 -9.38
C ASP A 142 15.40 2.48 -8.53
N PHE A 143 15.51 2.30 -7.21
CA PHE A 143 14.39 2.57 -6.32
C PHE A 143 14.80 3.30 -5.04
N LYS A 144 13.81 3.99 -4.47
CA LYS A 144 13.82 4.51 -3.11
C LYS A 144 12.73 3.84 -2.29
N LEU A 145 12.94 3.75 -0.98
CA LEU A 145 11.95 3.29 0.00
C LEU A 145 11.66 4.44 0.96
N ALA A 146 10.54 5.10 0.78
CA ALA A 146 10.04 6.13 1.68
C ALA A 146 9.30 5.47 2.85
N CYS A 147 9.87 5.60 4.03
CA CYS A 147 9.34 5.07 5.28
C CYS A 147 8.62 6.18 6.02
N VAL A 148 7.30 6.11 6.10
CA VAL A 148 6.44 7.13 6.69
C VAL A 148 6.08 6.74 8.12
N ASN A 149 6.53 7.51 9.10
CA ASN A 149 6.27 7.26 10.51
C ASN A 149 5.69 8.49 11.20
N ALA A 150 5.20 8.31 12.43
CA ALA A 150 4.82 9.42 13.28
C ALA A 150 6.02 10.36 13.52
N GLU A 151 5.76 11.63 13.79
CA GLU A 151 6.76 12.69 13.90
C GLU A 151 7.86 12.39 14.95
N ASP A 152 7.47 11.71 16.03
CA ASP A 152 8.35 11.31 17.14
C ASP A 152 9.07 9.96 16.91
N VAL A 153 8.72 9.23 15.85
CA VAL A 153 9.27 7.91 15.52
C VAL A 153 10.16 7.99 14.30
N GLY A 154 11.44 7.98 14.50
CA GLY A 154 12.41 7.95 13.39
C GLY A 154 13.03 6.57 13.19
N LEU A 155 13.65 6.39 12.02
CA LEU A 155 14.32 5.15 11.65
C LEU A 155 15.71 4.97 12.31
N GLY A 156 16.18 5.96 13.07
CA GLY A 156 17.46 5.88 13.77
C GLY A 156 18.63 5.57 12.82
N ASP A 157 19.32 4.45 13.07
CA ASP A 157 20.51 4.04 12.32
C ASP A 157 20.25 3.30 11.00
N ALA A 158 19.02 3.31 10.48
CA ALA A 158 18.72 2.73 9.16
C ALA A 158 19.36 3.57 8.03
N LYS A 159 20.69 3.60 8.00
CA LYS A 159 21.47 4.36 6.98
C LYS A 159 21.56 3.54 5.70
N SER A 160 20.78 3.91 4.71
CA SER A 160 20.91 3.46 3.33
C SER A 160 20.63 4.62 2.41
N PRO A 161 21.33 4.75 1.26
CA PRO A 161 21.03 5.78 0.28
C PRO A 161 19.66 5.60 -0.39
N ARG A 162 19.05 4.41 -0.24
CA ARG A 162 17.72 4.11 -0.77
C ARG A 162 16.60 4.41 0.22
N ILE A 163 16.87 4.42 1.53
CA ILE A 163 15.85 4.64 2.56
C ILE A 163 15.69 6.15 2.82
N ILE A 164 14.45 6.61 2.76
CA ILE A 164 14.03 7.98 3.07
C ILE A 164 13.16 7.92 4.32
N ASP A 165 13.60 8.56 5.41
CA ASP A 165 12.84 8.68 6.66
C ASP A 165 11.88 9.89 6.55
N LEU A 166 10.60 9.62 6.37
CA LEU A 166 9.55 10.63 6.33
C LEU A 166 8.80 10.64 7.65
N ARG A 167 8.79 11.80 8.30
CA ARG A 167 8.06 12.00 9.56
C ARG A 167 6.89 12.92 9.34
N ILE A 168 5.70 12.45 9.70
CA ILE A 168 4.47 13.21 9.54
C ILE A 168 3.74 13.30 10.88
N VAL A 169 3.03 14.39 11.07
CA VAL A 169 2.15 14.57 12.24
C VAL A 169 1.14 13.43 12.27
N ASN A 170 1.07 12.76 13.42
CA ASN A 170 0.15 11.64 13.61
C ASN A 170 -1.26 12.19 13.82
N GLY A 171 -2.16 11.84 12.96
CA GLY A 171 -3.54 12.26 13.09
C GLY A 171 -4.34 11.90 11.85
N ALA A 172 -4.96 10.73 11.85
CA ALA A 172 -5.95 10.39 10.83
C ALA A 172 -7.31 10.74 11.38
N HIS A 173 -7.94 11.76 10.85
CA HIS A 173 -9.32 12.10 11.22
C HIS A 173 -10.31 11.06 10.69
N ASP A 174 -9.95 10.35 9.62
CA ASP A 174 -10.82 9.46 8.85
C ASP A 174 -10.08 8.24 8.28
N GLY A 175 -8.87 7.95 8.79
CA GLY A 175 -8.03 6.87 8.26
C GLY A 175 -7.29 7.21 6.96
N LEU A 176 -7.43 8.44 6.44
CA LEU A 176 -6.82 8.88 5.18
C LEU A 176 -5.64 9.85 5.35
N GLY A 177 -5.38 10.28 6.60
CA GLY A 177 -4.31 11.21 6.94
C GLY A 177 -4.62 12.68 6.58
N PHE A 178 -3.74 13.57 7.02
CA PHE A 178 -3.82 15.00 6.70
C PHE A 178 -2.94 15.30 5.48
N PRO A 179 -3.48 15.92 4.41
CA PRO A 179 -2.72 16.18 3.18
C PRO A 179 -1.52 17.11 3.39
N GLU A 180 -1.64 18.13 4.25
CA GLU A 180 -0.61 19.14 4.42
C GLU A 180 0.69 18.56 4.99
N PRO A 181 0.71 17.80 6.11
CA PRO A 181 1.92 17.15 6.60
C PRO A 181 2.56 16.19 5.58
N TRP A 182 1.73 15.50 4.80
CA TRP A 182 2.23 14.64 3.73
C TRP A 182 2.89 15.46 2.61
N ALA A 183 2.27 16.59 2.19
CA ALA A 183 2.84 17.49 1.19
C ALA A 183 4.20 18.02 1.62
N GLU A 184 4.32 18.48 2.87
CA GLU A 184 5.57 18.98 3.44
C GLU A 184 6.66 17.91 3.44
N ALA A 185 6.33 16.70 3.94
CA ALA A 185 7.29 15.59 4.00
C ALA A 185 7.74 15.14 2.62
N LEU A 186 6.82 14.95 1.68
CA LEU A 186 7.13 14.54 0.30
C LEU A 186 7.94 15.59 -0.46
N THR A 187 7.59 16.87 -0.29
CA THR A 187 8.32 17.98 -0.93
C THR A 187 9.71 18.14 -0.34
N GLY A 188 9.82 18.07 0.99
CA GLY A 188 11.11 18.13 1.69
C GLY A 188 12.07 17.01 1.30
N ALA A 189 11.53 15.83 0.94
CA ALA A 189 12.28 14.69 0.45
C ALA A 189 12.54 14.72 -1.07
N GLY A 190 12.05 15.72 -1.79
CA GLY A 190 12.19 15.81 -3.25
C GLY A 190 11.37 14.78 -4.04
N LEU A 191 10.35 14.18 -3.42
CA LEU A 191 9.49 13.15 -4.03
C LEU A 191 8.32 13.73 -4.81
N THR A 192 8.00 15.00 -4.60
CA THR A 192 7.03 15.76 -5.39
C THR A 192 7.50 17.20 -5.55
N THR A 193 7.20 17.80 -6.68
CA THR A 193 7.43 19.23 -6.94
C THR A 193 6.13 19.99 -7.10
N LYS A 194 5.00 19.30 -7.07
CA LYS A 194 3.71 19.92 -7.29
C LYS A 194 3.11 20.41 -5.97
N PRO A 195 2.68 21.68 -5.89
CA PRO A 195 1.87 22.12 -4.79
C PRO A 195 0.57 21.29 -4.76
N PHE A 196 0.09 21.01 -3.56
CA PHE A 196 -1.18 20.35 -3.34
C PHE A 196 -2.33 21.12 -4.03
N VAL A 197 -3.04 20.50 -4.96
CA VAL A 197 -4.13 21.14 -5.75
C VAL A 197 -5.42 20.30 -5.71
N LYS A 198 -5.35 19.02 -5.30
CA LYS A 198 -6.51 18.12 -5.30
C LYS A 198 -7.29 18.22 -3.98
N THR A 199 -8.61 18.10 -4.06
CA THR A 199 -9.48 17.92 -2.90
C THR A 199 -9.77 16.43 -2.67
N LYS A 200 -10.36 16.10 -1.52
CA LYS A 200 -10.76 14.70 -1.25
C LYS A 200 -11.75 14.17 -2.28
N GLU A 201 -12.60 15.02 -2.82
CA GLU A 201 -13.59 14.70 -3.84
C GLU A 201 -12.95 14.33 -5.19
N ASP A 202 -11.73 14.79 -5.46
CA ASP A 202 -10.99 14.48 -6.68
C ASP A 202 -10.36 13.09 -6.65
N ILE A 203 -10.36 12.42 -5.52
CA ILE A 203 -9.77 11.10 -5.35
C ILE A 203 -10.86 10.04 -5.41
N VAL A 204 -10.88 9.31 -6.51
CA VAL A 204 -11.75 8.14 -6.64
C VAL A 204 -11.14 6.99 -5.79
N ILE A 205 -11.77 6.71 -4.68
CA ILE A 205 -11.55 5.45 -3.96
C ILE A 205 -12.41 4.41 -4.67
N PRO A 206 -11.85 3.32 -5.17
CA PRO A 206 -12.62 2.30 -5.88
C PRO A 206 -13.48 1.51 -4.89
N PHE A 207 -14.62 2.06 -4.55
CA PHE A 207 -15.60 1.45 -3.64
C PHE A 207 -16.67 0.67 -4.40
N HIS A 208 -16.44 0.16 -5.57
CA HIS A 208 -17.46 -0.66 -6.23
C HIS A 208 -16.84 -1.66 -7.21
#